data_09f071d4e32e3463d9553b904cc105b3
#
_entry.id   09f071d4e32e3463d9553b904cc105b3
#
_cell.length_a   1.000
_cell.length_b   1.000
_cell.length_c   1.000
_cell.angle_alpha   90.00
_cell.angle_beta   90.00
_cell.angle_gamma   90.00
#
_symmetry.space_group_name_H-M   'P 1'
#
loop_
_entity.id
_entity.type
_entity.pdbx_description
1 polymer ?
#
loop_
_entity_poly.entity_id
_entity_poly.type
_entity_poly.pdbx_seq_one_letter_code
_entity_poly.pdbx_strand_id
1 'polypeptide(L)'
;MATTEGALAGVHILDLTDERGIYGAKLLADLGADVVRPEPPGGDPLRQRGPHRQGVADGSTSLWHAFFASSRRFFAVDPTTPEGAEQLRRLVERSDIVLTCDGSFGTAAVDLDTARKQQPELVVVDTS
;
A
#
# COMPACT_ATOMS: atom_id res chain seq x y z
N MET A 1 11.05 -15.87 -13.09
CA MET A 1 10.13 -14.96 -13.72
C MET A 1 10.88 -13.81 -14.36
N ALA A 2 10.52 -13.49 -15.55
CA ALA A 2 11.12 -12.36 -16.21
C ALA A 2 10.92 -11.10 -15.35
N THR A 3 11.99 -10.40 -15.07
CA THR A 3 11.91 -9.07 -14.50
C THR A 3 11.15 -8.20 -15.48
N THR A 4 10.04 -7.70 -15.05
CA THR A 4 9.34 -6.68 -15.78
C THR A 4 10.17 -5.41 -15.76
N GLU A 5 10.79 -5.13 -16.88
CA GLU A 5 11.33 -3.80 -17.11
C GLU A 5 10.18 -2.90 -17.56
N GLY A 6 9.34 -2.52 -16.63
CA GLY A 6 8.31 -1.53 -16.90
C GLY A 6 8.87 -0.12 -16.83
N ALA A 7 8.05 0.85 -17.24
CA ALA A 7 8.44 2.26 -17.24
C ALA A 7 8.85 2.76 -15.83
N LEU A 8 8.31 2.14 -14.78
CA LEU A 8 8.59 2.50 -13.39
C LEU A 8 9.50 1.49 -12.68
N ALA A 9 10.25 0.68 -13.43
CA ALA A 9 11.21 -0.24 -12.83
C ALA A 9 12.20 0.53 -11.94
N GLY A 10 12.41 0.02 -10.70
CA GLY A 10 13.29 0.67 -9.72
C GLY A 10 12.63 1.73 -8.86
N VAL A 11 11.38 2.08 -9.11
CA VAL A 11 10.61 3.00 -8.25
C VAL A 11 9.96 2.21 -7.12
N HIS A 12 10.18 2.64 -5.87
CA HIS A 12 9.60 2.03 -4.67
C HIS A 12 8.47 2.89 -4.15
N ILE A 13 7.29 2.28 -3.99
CA ILE A 13 6.07 2.96 -3.57
C ILE A 13 5.50 2.28 -2.33
N LEU A 14 5.19 3.07 -1.31
CA LEU A 14 4.41 2.63 -0.16
C LEU A 14 2.95 3.03 -0.36
N ASP A 15 2.07 2.04 -0.40
CA ASP A 15 0.64 2.23 -0.62
C ASP A 15 -0.10 2.17 0.72
N LEU A 16 -0.45 3.34 1.24
CA LEU A 16 -1.26 3.51 2.44
C LEU A 16 -2.69 3.95 2.10
N THR A 17 -3.13 3.76 0.87
CA THR A 17 -4.45 4.20 0.42
C THR A 17 -5.56 3.27 0.91
N ASP A 18 -6.76 3.79 0.86
CA ASP A 18 -7.99 3.00 0.94
C ASP A 18 -8.64 2.87 -0.45
N GLU A 19 -9.95 2.62 -0.49
CA GLU A 19 -10.68 2.46 -1.75
C GLU A 19 -10.60 3.65 -2.69
N ARG A 20 -10.31 4.85 -2.17
CA ARG A 20 -10.20 6.06 -2.97
C ARG A 20 -8.94 6.13 -3.82
N GLY A 21 -7.85 5.48 -3.36
CA GLY A 21 -6.55 5.55 -4.02
C GLY A 21 -6.01 4.23 -4.53
N ILE A 22 -6.64 3.11 -4.19
CA ILE A 22 -6.11 1.78 -4.46
C ILE A 22 -5.93 1.50 -5.97
N TYR A 23 -6.79 2.06 -6.79
CA TYR A 23 -6.69 1.88 -8.24
C TYR A 23 -5.48 2.61 -8.84
N GLY A 24 -5.20 3.82 -8.37
CA GLY A 24 -3.99 4.54 -8.77
C GLY A 24 -2.73 3.77 -8.44
N ALA A 25 -2.67 3.20 -7.23
CA ALA A 25 -1.55 2.35 -6.84
C ALA A 25 -1.43 1.10 -7.74
N LYS A 26 -2.55 0.51 -8.14
CA LYS A 26 -2.56 -0.61 -9.10
C LYS A 26 -1.91 -0.23 -10.42
N LEU A 27 -2.27 0.92 -10.97
CA LEU A 27 -1.73 1.36 -12.26
C LEU A 27 -0.22 1.55 -12.20
N LEU A 28 0.29 2.11 -11.11
CA LEU A 28 1.73 2.27 -10.91
C LEU A 28 2.44 0.92 -10.76
N ALA A 29 1.83 -0.02 -10.05
CA ALA A 29 2.38 -1.37 -9.92
C ALA A 29 2.39 -2.10 -11.27
N ASP A 30 1.34 -1.98 -12.05
CA ASP A 30 1.25 -2.58 -13.37
C ASP A 30 2.30 -1.99 -14.35
N LEU A 31 2.73 -0.75 -14.13
CA LEU A 31 3.80 -0.11 -14.89
C LEU A 31 5.22 -0.49 -14.41
N GLY A 32 5.32 -1.39 -13.43
CA GLY A 32 6.61 -1.93 -12.98
C GLY A 32 7.15 -1.38 -11.68
N ALA A 33 6.45 -0.47 -11.01
CA ALA A 33 6.87 -0.01 -9.68
C ALA A 33 6.80 -1.14 -8.66
N ASP A 34 7.73 -1.16 -7.71
CA ASP A 34 7.69 -2.05 -6.55
C ASP A 34 6.78 -1.42 -5.50
N VAL A 35 5.53 -1.87 -5.45
CA VAL A 35 4.53 -1.33 -4.53
C VAL A 35 4.33 -2.28 -3.37
N VAL A 36 4.50 -1.76 -2.16
CA VAL A 36 4.27 -2.47 -0.91
C VAL A 36 3.03 -1.90 -0.24
N ARG A 37 2.09 -2.78 0.10
CA ARG A 37 0.86 -2.41 0.80
C ARG A 37 0.80 -3.10 2.15
N PRO A 38 0.99 -2.37 3.25
CA PRO A 38 0.81 -2.93 4.58
C PRO A 38 -0.69 -3.14 4.88
N GLU A 39 -0.96 -4.19 5.66
CA GLU A 39 -2.31 -4.53 6.11
C GLU A 39 -2.35 -4.60 7.62
N PRO A 40 -3.50 -4.29 8.25
CA PRO A 40 -3.65 -4.55 9.68
C PRO A 40 -3.61 -6.06 9.97
N PRO A 41 -3.32 -6.46 11.22
CA PRO A 41 -3.50 -7.85 11.62
C PRO A 41 -4.93 -8.31 11.31
N GLY A 42 -5.06 -9.46 10.68
CA GLY A 42 -6.36 -9.94 10.21
C GLY A 42 -6.70 -9.58 8.76
N GLY A 43 -5.88 -8.74 8.12
CA GLY A 43 -6.02 -8.40 6.71
C GLY A 43 -6.70 -7.06 6.44
N ASP A 44 -6.52 -6.59 5.22
CA ASP A 44 -7.13 -5.36 4.73
C ASP A 44 -8.66 -5.48 4.74
N PRO A 45 -9.41 -4.52 5.32
CA PRO A 45 -10.87 -4.53 5.26
C PRO A 45 -11.44 -4.64 3.85
N LEU A 46 -10.71 -4.17 2.84
CA LEU A 46 -11.14 -4.27 1.44
C LEU A 46 -11.18 -5.72 0.93
N ARG A 47 -10.55 -6.66 1.62
CA ARG A 47 -10.68 -8.10 1.33
C ARG A 47 -12.07 -8.65 1.58
N GLN A 48 -12.90 -7.92 2.32
CA GLN A 48 -14.29 -8.29 2.57
C GLN A 48 -15.24 -7.85 1.46
N ARG A 49 -14.78 -7.06 0.52
CA ARG A 49 -15.61 -6.59 -0.59
C ARG A 49 -15.92 -7.71 -1.58
N GLY A 50 -17.18 -7.86 -1.93
CA GLY A 50 -17.65 -8.74 -2.98
C GLY A 50 -17.47 -8.13 -4.38
N PRO A 51 -17.68 -8.94 -5.40
CA PRO A 51 -18.06 -10.36 -5.36
C PRO A 51 -16.94 -11.27 -4.87
N HIS A 52 -17.33 -12.39 -4.31
CA HIS A 52 -16.41 -13.41 -3.83
C HIS A 52 -16.42 -14.62 -4.75
N ARG A 53 -15.27 -15.24 -4.91
CA ARG A 53 -15.16 -16.49 -5.66
C ARG A 53 -16.03 -17.56 -5.00
N GLN A 54 -16.87 -18.22 -5.79
CA GLN A 54 -17.79 -19.27 -5.33
C GLN A 54 -18.78 -18.81 -4.23
N GLY A 55 -18.99 -17.49 -4.09
CA GLY A 55 -19.92 -16.95 -3.11
C GLY A 55 -19.47 -17.05 -1.65
N VAL A 56 -18.21 -17.43 -1.40
CA VAL A 56 -17.67 -17.54 -0.05
C VAL A 56 -17.04 -16.21 0.37
N ALA A 57 -17.59 -15.59 1.40
CA ALA A 57 -17.13 -14.30 1.91
C ALA A 57 -16.01 -14.47 2.93
N ASP A 58 -14.82 -14.81 2.49
CA ASP A 58 -13.61 -14.75 3.31
C ASP A 58 -12.55 -13.84 2.68
N GLY A 59 -11.53 -13.49 3.43
CA GLY A 59 -10.53 -12.54 2.99
C GLY A 59 -9.64 -13.00 1.83
N SER A 60 -9.73 -14.28 1.43
CA SER A 60 -8.96 -14.86 0.34
C SER A 60 -9.74 -14.94 -0.97
N THR A 61 -11.03 -14.69 -0.96
CA THR A 61 -11.93 -14.97 -2.10
C THR A 61 -12.47 -13.71 -2.76
N SER A 62 -12.15 -12.52 -2.28
CA SER A 62 -12.62 -11.26 -2.86
C SER A 62 -12.04 -11.06 -4.26
N LEU A 63 -12.90 -11.08 -5.26
CA LEU A 63 -12.51 -10.76 -6.63
C LEU A 63 -12.24 -9.27 -6.79
N TRP A 64 -12.94 -8.43 -6.03
CA TRP A 64 -12.71 -7.00 -6.00
C TRP A 64 -11.27 -6.70 -5.54
N HIS A 65 -10.89 -7.27 -4.39
CA HIS A 65 -9.54 -7.07 -3.85
C HIS A 65 -8.46 -7.65 -4.78
N ALA A 66 -8.70 -8.82 -5.35
CA ALA A 66 -7.76 -9.45 -6.28
C ALA A 66 -7.50 -8.56 -7.51
N PHE A 67 -8.51 -7.85 -8.00
CA PHE A 67 -8.33 -6.93 -9.12
C PHE A 67 -7.65 -5.63 -8.70
N PHE A 68 -8.22 -4.92 -7.70
CA PHE A 68 -7.75 -3.57 -7.36
C PHE A 68 -6.44 -3.56 -6.57
N ALA A 69 -6.12 -4.63 -5.87
CA ALA A 69 -4.90 -4.75 -5.08
C ALA A 69 -3.84 -5.64 -5.73
N SER A 70 -3.97 -5.96 -7.01
CA SER A 70 -3.02 -6.79 -7.74
C SER A 70 -1.64 -6.16 -7.87
N SER A 71 -0.65 -7.00 -8.22
CA SER A 71 0.73 -6.60 -8.57
C SER A 71 1.51 -5.95 -7.42
N ARG A 72 1.08 -6.13 -6.17
CA ARG A 72 1.72 -5.57 -4.99
C ARG A 72 2.23 -6.65 -4.05
N ARG A 73 3.14 -6.25 -3.18
CA ARG A 73 3.54 -7.07 -2.04
C ARG A 73 2.75 -6.61 -0.80
N PHE A 74 2.33 -7.57 -0.01
CA PHE A 74 1.55 -7.34 1.21
C PHE A 74 2.32 -7.84 2.42
N PHE A 75 2.13 -7.19 3.55
CA PHE A 75 2.59 -7.70 4.83
C PHE A 75 1.70 -7.16 5.95
N ALA A 76 1.54 -7.97 7.00
CA ALA A 76 0.77 -7.57 8.16
C ALA A 76 1.63 -6.72 9.09
N VAL A 77 1.09 -5.61 9.57
CA VAL A 77 1.73 -4.73 10.53
C VAL A 77 0.68 -4.14 11.46
N ASP A 78 1.00 -4.06 12.75
CA ASP A 78 0.16 -3.39 13.73
C ASP A 78 0.74 -2.00 14.02
N PRO A 79 0.15 -0.92 13.47
CA PRO A 79 0.68 0.43 13.65
C PRO A 79 0.50 0.96 15.07
N THR A 80 -0.27 0.28 15.91
CA THR A 80 -0.48 0.67 17.31
C THR A 80 0.66 0.21 18.22
N THR A 81 1.51 -0.69 17.74
CA THR A 81 2.68 -1.16 18.49
C THR A 81 3.93 -0.35 18.11
N PRO A 82 4.91 -0.20 19.04
CA PRO A 82 6.18 0.45 18.69
C PRO A 82 6.91 -0.23 17.56
N GLU A 83 6.89 -1.56 17.50
CA GLU A 83 7.53 -2.34 16.44
C GLU A 83 6.88 -2.10 15.08
N GLY A 84 5.55 -2.08 15.04
CA GLY A 84 4.80 -1.84 13.80
C GLY A 84 4.99 -0.42 13.28
N ALA A 85 4.95 0.57 14.17
CA ALA A 85 5.21 1.96 13.80
C ALA A 85 6.63 2.13 13.23
N GLU A 86 7.61 1.46 13.84
CA GLU A 86 9.00 1.48 13.36
C GLU A 86 9.14 0.80 11.99
N GLN A 87 8.44 -0.30 11.76
CA GLN A 87 8.43 -0.97 10.46
C GLN A 87 7.88 -0.04 9.37
N LEU A 88 6.78 0.66 9.65
CA LEU A 88 6.21 1.63 8.72
C LEU A 88 7.17 2.79 8.45
N ARG A 89 7.82 3.30 9.50
CA ARG A 89 8.81 4.37 9.35
C ARG A 89 9.96 3.96 8.41
N ARG A 90 10.47 2.74 8.58
CA ARG A 90 11.52 2.21 7.71
C ARG A 90 11.08 2.05 6.26
N LEU A 91 9.81 1.68 6.06
CA LEU A 91 9.27 1.59 4.71
C LEU A 91 9.18 2.96 4.04
N VAL A 92 8.78 3.98 4.78
CA VAL A 92 8.79 5.36 4.27
C VAL A 92 10.20 5.76 3.84
N GLU A 93 11.20 5.47 4.67
CA GLU A 93 12.60 5.80 4.37
C GLU A 93 13.12 5.13 3.09
N ARG A 94 12.59 3.96 2.75
CA ARG A 94 13.00 3.21 1.57
C ARG A 94 12.15 3.51 0.33
N SER A 95 11.13 4.35 0.49
CA SER A 95 10.20 4.66 -0.59
C SER A 95 10.62 5.92 -1.33
N ASP A 96 10.33 5.93 -2.61
CA ASP A 96 10.43 7.13 -3.45
C ASP A 96 9.12 7.89 -3.42
N ILE A 97 8.00 7.17 -3.30
CA ILE A 97 6.65 7.72 -3.30
C ILE A 97 5.86 7.07 -2.17
N VAL A 98 5.09 7.88 -1.46
CA VAL A 98 4.08 7.40 -0.50
C VAL A 98 2.71 7.89 -0.95
N LEU A 99 1.80 6.94 -1.13
CA LEU A 99 0.40 7.24 -1.46
C LEU A 99 -0.44 7.14 -0.19
N THR A 100 -1.22 8.16 0.11
CA THR A 100 -2.05 8.22 1.31
C THR A 100 -3.49 8.59 1.00
N CYS A 101 -4.37 8.29 1.93
CA CYS A 101 -5.72 8.86 2.03
C CYS A 101 -5.93 9.29 3.47
N ASP A 102 -6.61 10.41 3.68
CA ASP A 102 -6.95 10.84 5.04
C ASP A 102 -7.76 9.77 5.76
N GLY A 103 -7.36 9.45 6.99
CA GLY A 103 -7.98 8.42 7.82
C GLY A 103 -7.71 6.98 7.38
N SER A 104 -6.89 6.75 6.36
CA SER A 104 -6.55 5.39 5.93
C SER A 104 -5.60 4.70 6.90
N PHE A 105 -5.54 3.37 6.79
CA PHE A 105 -4.68 2.54 7.60
C PHE A 105 -3.21 2.95 7.49
N GLY A 106 -2.56 3.07 8.62
CA GLY A 106 -1.13 3.35 8.70
C GLY A 106 -0.76 4.82 8.54
N THR A 107 -1.61 5.66 7.98
CA THR A 107 -1.29 7.07 7.75
C THR A 107 -1.01 7.81 9.05
N ALA A 108 -1.79 7.54 10.11
CA ALA A 108 -1.60 8.18 11.41
C ALA A 108 -0.33 7.72 12.14
N ALA A 109 0.23 6.58 11.76
CA ALA A 109 1.42 6.01 12.41
C ALA A 109 2.73 6.54 11.81
N VAL A 110 2.68 7.31 10.72
CA VAL A 110 3.85 7.86 10.06
C VAL A 110 3.77 9.38 10.02
N ASP A 111 4.86 10.02 10.39
CA ASP A 111 5.00 11.48 10.29
C ASP A 111 5.61 11.81 8.94
N LEU A 112 4.75 12.02 7.94
CA LEU A 112 5.18 12.30 6.58
C LEU A 112 5.81 13.68 6.42
N ASP A 113 5.44 14.64 7.26
CA ASP A 113 6.07 15.97 7.23
C ASP A 113 7.53 15.88 7.67
N THR A 114 7.80 15.16 8.75
CA THR A 114 9.17 14.92 9.19
C THR A 114 9.95 14.10 8.16
N ALA A 115 9.32 13.06 7.59
CA ALA A 115 9.95 12.23 6.57
C ALA A 115 10.37 13.06 5.35
N ARG A 116 9.54 13.97 4.88
CA ARG A 116 9.86 14.85 3.74
C ARG A 116 10.99 15.83 4.04
N LYS A 117 11.11 16.28 5.27
CA LYS A 117 12.23 17.15 5.69
C LYS A 117 13.56 16.39 5.68
N GLN A 118 13.54 15.12 6.10
CA GLN A 118 14.72 14.26 6.13
C GLN A 118 15.06 13.71 4.76
N GLN A 119 14.09 13.59 3.89
CA GLN A 119 14.19 12.98 2.56
C GLN A 119 13.49 13.90 1.55
N PRO A 120 14.19 14.97 1.08
CA PRO A 120 13.56 15.99 0.23
C PRO A 120 13.03 15.47 -1.11
N GLU A 121 13.57 14.35 -1.62
CA GLU A 121 13.11 13.74 -2.86
C GLU A 121 11.83 12.92 -2.70
N LEU A 122 11.38 12.67 -1.46
CA LEU A 122 10.18 11.88 -1.22
C LEU A 122 8.94 12.60 -1.77
N VAL A 123 8.22 11.90 -2.61
CA VAL A 123 6.93 12.37 -3.14
C VAL A 123 5.81 11.79 -2.31
N VAL A 124 4.95 12.63 -1.76
CA VAL A 124 3.77 12.21 -1.03
C VAL A 124 2.54 12.66 -1.82
N VAL A 125 1.67 11.70 -2.14
CA VAL A 125 0.44 11.96 -2.87
C VAL A 125 -0.74 11.60 -1.97
N ASP A 126 -1.56 12.58 -1.65
CA ASP A 126 -2.80 12.39 -0.92
C ASP A 126 -3.94 12.28 -1.92
N THR A 127 -4.66 11.15 -1.88
CA THR A 127 -5.77 10.85 -2.79
C THR A 127 -7.13 11.06 -2.13
N SER A 128 -7.19 11.78 -1.04
CA SER A 128 -8.42 12.06 -0.31
C SER A 128 -9.42 12.87 -1.13
#